data_747aa4127be4ec0e0aae1e0993d5f41a
#
_entry.id   747aa4127be4ec0e0aae1e0993d5f41a
#
_cell.length_a   1.000
_cell.length_b   1.000
_cell.length_c   1.000
_cell.angle_alpha   90.00
_cell.angle_beta   90.00
_cell.angle_gamma   90.00
#
_symmetry.space_group_name_H-M   'P 1'
#
loop_
_entity.id
_entity.type
_entity.pdbx_description
1 polymer ?
#
loop_
_entity_poly.entity_id
_entity_poly.type
_entity_poly.pdbx_seq_one_letter_code
_entity_poly.pdbx_strand_id
1 'polypeptide(L)'
;FEIVNEDCKSSARIGKIETDHGSFETPLFMPVATSGAIKGVHNKDLIENIYPDVILSNTYHLYLRPGTDIIENAGGLHQFMNWNNNILTDSGGYQVYSLSNNRKINNEGVKFKSHIDGSYHFFKPEDAIDIQRSIGADIIMAFDECTPYPCDKIYARKSMELTHNWLDRCIVRFNTTKKKYLHDQFLLPIVQGSMNKELRKISAEYIASKDLPGNAIGGLSVGEPHEIMYEISDLVCSILPKNKPRYLMGVGTPLNLIENIGLGVDMFDCVMPTRNARNGMLFTSEGIINIKNKKWKNDHSIIDFNGNTFVDSSYTCLLYTSDAADEASS
;
A
#
# COMPACT_ATOMS: atom_id res chain seq x y z
N PHE A 1 11.87 14.35 2.01
CA PHE A 1 12.22 13.65 0.77
C PHE A 1 13.25 14.44 0.01
N GLU A 2 14.35 13.82 -0.32
CA GLU A 2 15.46 14.39 -1.10
C GLU A 2 15.64 13.56 -2.37
N ILE A 3 15.73 14.22 -3.53
CA ILE A 3 16.07 13.54 -4.79
C ILE A 3 17.60 13.41 -4.84
N VAL A 4 18.08 12.17 -4.89
CA VAL A 4 19.52 11.85 -4.92
C VAL A 4 20.02 11.78 -6.37
N ASN A 5 19.22 11.22 -7.27
CA ASN A 5 19.56 11.08 -8.69
C ASN A 5 18.28 11.02 -9.56
N GLU A 6 18.39 11.43 -10.81
CA GLU A 6 17.32 11.37 -11.81
C GLU A 6 17.83 10.71 -13.09
N ASP A 7 17.01 9.87 -13.71
CA ASP A 7 17.34 9.29 -15.01
C ASP A 7 17.19 10.32 -16.13
N CYS A 8 18.13 10.32 -17.06
CA CYS A 8 18.10 11.27 -18.19
C CYS A 8 17.16 10.87 -19.34
N LYS A 9 16.61 9.65 -19.33
CA LYS A 9 15.77 9.10 -20.41
C LYS A 9 14.32 8.84 -20.01
N SER A 10 14.05 8.86 -18.72
CA SER A 10 12.71 8.60 -18.16
C SER A 10 12.42 9.55 -17.00
N SER A 11 11.29 9.38 -16.34
CA SER A 11 10.97 10.10 -15.09
C SER A 11 11.41 9.33 -13.84
N ALA A 12 12.16 8.24 -13.98
CA ALA A 12 12.69 7.47 -12.87
C ALA A 12 13.67 8.29 -12.05
N ARG A 13 13.63 8.11 -10.73
CA ARG A 13 14.48 8.86 -9.81
C ARG A 13 14.81 8.03 -8.58
N ILE A 14 15.97 8.28 -8.00
CA ILE A 14 16.36 7.79 -6.69
C ILE A 14 16.08 8.92 -5.69
N GLY A 15 15.33 8.62 -4.66
CA GLY A 15 15.05 9.55 -3.57
C GLY A 15 15.40 8.95 -2.22
N LYS A 16 15.50 9.80 -1.20
CA LYS A 16 15.73 9.42 0.19
C LYS A 16 14.62 9.99 1.06
N ILE A 17 14.03 9.16 1.91
CA ILE A 17 13.02 9.53 2.90
C ILE A 17 13.62 9.28 4.28
N GLU A 18 13.45 10.24 5.20
CA GLU A 18 13.86 10.11 6.60
C GLU A 18 12.65 10.14 7.51
N THR A 19 12.65 9.24 8.50
CA THR A 19 11.69 9.17 9.59
C THR A 19 12.42 8.96 10.91
N ASP A 20 11.70 8.92 12.02
CA ASP A 20 12.29 8.63 13.33
C ASP A 20 12.71 7.15 13.49
N HIS A 21 12.23 6.23 12.64
CA HIS A 21 12.65 4.83 12.59
C HIS A 21 13.70 4.54 11.51
N GLY A 22 14.34 5.55 10.96
CA GLY A 22 15.44 5.43 10.01
C GLY A 22 15.15 6.05 8.65
N SER A 23 16.14 5.94 7.76
CA SER A 23 16.03 6.43 6.39
C SER A 23 15.96 5.28 5.41
N PHE A 24 15.28 5.49 4.29
CA PHE A 24 15.21 4.52 3.21
C PHE A 24 15.26 5.20 1.84
N GLU A 25 15.69 4.43 0.85
CA GLU A 25 15.77 4.89 -0.53
C GLU A 25 14.53 4.48 -1.33
N THR A 26 14.26 5.24 -2.38
CA THR A 26 13.22 4.93 -3.38
C THR A 26 13.87 4.82 -4.76
N PRO A 27 13.32 4.03 -5.72
CA PRO A 27 12.03 3.30 -5.66
C PRO A 27 12.01 2.14 -4.67
N LEU A 28 10.86 1.92 -4.03
CA LEU A 28 10.71 0.95 -2.95
C LEU A 28 9.41 0.16 -3.09
N PHE A 29 9.47 -1.15 -2.82
CA PHE A 29 8.29 -2.01 -2.67
C PHE A 29 8.08 -2.37 -1.21
N MET A 30 6.86 -2.17 -0.70
CA MET A 30 6.47 -2.44 0.68
C MET A 30 5.70 -3.77 0.76
N PRO A 31 6.25 -4.82 1.38
CA PRO A 31 5.50 -6.04 1.65
C PRO A 31 4.38 -5.78 2.66
N VAL A 32 3.24 -6.48 2.46
CA VAL A 32 2.03 -6.22 3.24
C VAL A 32 1.93 -7.14 4.45
N ALA A 33 2.05 -6.54 5.64
CA ALA A 33 1.85 -7.16 6.95
C ALA A 33 0.42 -6.90 7.45
N THR A 34 -0.58 -7.52 6.84
CA THR A 34 -2.02 -7.22 6.96
C THR A 34 -2.51 -6.99 8.40
N SER A 35 -2.14 -7.85 9.33
CA SER A 35 -2.55 -7.78 10.74
C SER A 35 -1.32 -7.80 11.66
N GLY A 36 -0.31 -7.01 11.33
CA GLY A 36 0.95 -6.97 12.05
C GLY A 36 1.85 -8.18 11.77
N ALA A 37 1.61 -8.91 10.68
CA ALA A 37 2.46 -10.01 10.22
C ALA A 37 2.32 -10.22 8.71
N ILE A 38 3.40 -10.56 8.03
CA ILE A 38 3.39 -10.98 6.63
C ILE A 38 3.00 -12.45 6.58
N LYS A 39 1.89 -12.77 5.91
CA LYS A 39 1.34 -14.13 5.85
C LYS A 39 2.31 -15.10 5.18
N GLY A 40 2.68 -16.16 5.89
CA GLY A 40 3.56 -17.21 5.40
C GLY A 40 5.06 -16.85 5.44
N VAL A 41 5.45 -15.78 6.13
CA VAL A 41 6.84 -15.37 6.34
C VAL A 41 7.09 -15.24 7.83
N HIS A 42 8.10 -15.92 8.35
CA HIS A 42 8.53 -15.78 9.73
C HIS A 42 9.15 -14.39 9.96
N ASN A 43 8.87 -13.80 11.11
CA ASN A 43 9.44 -12.49 11.45
C ASN A 43 10.97 -12.51 11.46
N LYS A 44 11.57 -13.64 11.86
CA LYS A 44 13.03 -13.85 11.78
C LYS A 44 13.53 -13.75 10.34
N ASP A 45 12.87 -14.42 9.39
CA ASP A 45 13.28 -14.39 7.98
C ASP A 45 13.07 -13.01 7.37
N LEU A 46 12.03 -12.31 7.80
CA LEU A 46 11.78 -10.93 7.40
C LEU A 46 12.93 -10.00 7.83
N ILE A 47 13.42 -10.17 9.05
CA ILE A 47 14.49 -9.34 9.63
C ILE A 47 15.87 -9.73 9.09
N GLU A 48 16.18 -11.04 8.99
CA GLU A 48 17.53 -11.53 8.69
C GLU A 48 17.80 -11.69 7.19
N ASN A 49 16.77 -12.02 6.39
CA ASN A 49 16.96 -12.44 5.00
C ASN A 49 16.32 -11.49 3.98
N ILE A 50 15.18 -10.87 4.30
CA ILE A 50 14.43 -10.00 3.38
C ILE A 50 14.74 -8.54 3.68
N TYR A 51 14.71 -8.15 4.94
CA TYR A 51 15.05 -6.85 5.47
C TYR A 51 14.42 -5.66 4.71
N PRO A 52 13.10 -5.60 4.57
CA PRO A 52 12.48 -4.47 3.90
C PRO A 52 12.61 -3.21 4.74
N ASP A 53 12.90 -2.09 4.12
CA ASP A 53 13.01 -0.80 4.81
C ASP A 53 11.67 -0.31 5.35
N VAL A 54 10.59 -0.63 4.63
CA VAL A 54 9.21 -0.26 4.98
C VAL A 54 8.29 -1.45 4.79
N ILE A 55 7.40 -1.69 5.75
CA ILE A 55 6.28 -2.63 5.60
C ILE A 55 4.96 -1.88 5.64
N LEU A 56 3.94 -2.42 4.96
CA LEU A 56 2.59 -1.87 5.02
C LEU A 56 1.69 -2.72 5.91
N SER A 57 0.95 -2.08 6.82
CA SER A 57 -0.08 -2.74 7.63
C SER A 57 -1.47 -2.13 7.39
N ASN A 58 -2.51 -2.95 7.52
CA ASN A 58 -3.86 -2.50 7.18
C ASN A 58 -4.64 -2.03 8.41
N THR A 59 -4.99 -0.77 8.41
CA THR A 59 -5.77 -0.10 9.48
C THR A 59 -7.07 -0.82 9.81
N TYR A 60 -7.85 -1.21 8.80
CA TYR A 60 -9.10 -1.94 8.98
C TYR A 60 -8.91 -3.27 9.73
N HIS A 61 -7.91 -4.06 9.34
CA HIS A 61 -7.67 -5.35 9.97
C HIS A 61 -7.17 -5.20 11.41
N LEU A 62 -6.24 -4.28 11.65
CA LEU A 62 -5.70 -4.00 12.98
C LEU A 62 -6.75 -3.45 13.94
N TYR A 63 -7.65 -2.59 13.44
CA TYR A 63 -8.78 -2.08 14.20
C TYR A 63 -9.75 -3.18 14.63
N LEU A 64 -10.09 -4.12 13.74
CA LEU A 64 -11.00 -5.21 14.08
C LEU A 64 -10.33 -6.28 14.96
N ARG A 65 -9.06 -6.58 14.70
CA ARG A 65 -8.28 -7.57 15.44
C ARG A 65 -6.78 -7.31 15.28
N PRO A 66 -6.01 -7.11 16.38
CA PRO A 66 -6.41 -7.32 17.79
C PRO A 66 -7.26 -6.19 18.39
N GLY A 67 -7.38 -5.05 17.71
CA GLY A 67 -7.99 -3.82 18.22
C GLY A 67 -6.94 -2.78 18.63
N THR A 68 -7.30 -1.51 18.52
CA THR A 68 -6.40 -0.39 18.80
C THR A 68 -5.91 -0.35 20.23
N ASP A 69 -6.76 -0.71 21.20
CA ASP A 69 -6.41 -0.68 22.63
C ASP A 69 -5.27 -1.68 22.94
N ILE A 70 -5.29 -2.86 22.33
CA ILE A 70 -4.22 -3.87 22.53
C ILE A 70 -2.91 -3.37 21.94
N ILE A 71 -2.96 -2.79 20.73
CA ILE A 71 -1.77 -2.25 20.06
C ILE A 71 -1.18 -1.08 20.85
N GLU A 72 -2.03 -0.18 21.33
CA GLU A 72 -1.62 0.99 22.11
C GLU A 72 -1.00 0.57 23.45
N ASN A 73 -1.61 -0.40 24.14
CA ASN A 73 -1.08 -0.95 25.39
C ASN A 73 0.26 -1.71 25.19
N ALA A 74 0.51 -2.24 24.01
CA ALA A 74 1.79 -2.86 23.64
C ALA A 74 2.90 -1.82 23.31
N GLY A 75 2.57 -0.51 23.28
CA GLY A 75 3.52 0.55 22.92
C GLY A 75 3.53 0.90 21.43
N GLY A 76 2.46 0.58 20.70
CA GLY A 76 2.31 0.80 19.27
C GLY A 76 2.66 -0.42 18.42
N LEU A 77 2.42 -0.32 17.10
CA LEU A 77 2.59 -1.45 16.20
C LEU A 77 4.04 -1.92 16.09
N HIS A 78 5.01 -1.01 16.16
CA HIS A 78 6.44 -1.35 16.15
C HIS A 78 6.79 -2.31 17.31
N GLN A 79 6.37 -1.98 18.52
CA GLN A 79 6.59 -2.84 19.70
C GLN A 79 5.77 -4.12 19.62
N PHE A 80 4.51 -4.03 19.18
CA PHE A 80 3.62 -5.18 19.04
C PHE A 80 4.18 -6.24 18.07
N MET A 81 4.81 -5.80 16.97
CA MET A 81 5.42 -6.67 15.96
C MET A 81 6.89 -7.03 16.26
N ASN A 82 7.53 -6.35 17.19
CA ASN A 82 9.00 -6.35 17.35
C ASN A 82 9.70 -5.96 16.03
N TRP A 83 9.26 -4.83 15.45
CA TRP A 83 9.73 -4.31 14.18
C TRP A 83 10.35 -2.93 14.36
N ASN A 84 11.61 -2.74 13.96
CA ASN A 84 12.36 -1.52 14.22
C ASN A 84 12.44 -0.55 13.02
N ASN A 85 12.08 -1.02 11.83
CA ASN A 85 12.10 -0.21 10.61
C ASN A 85 10.75 0.50 10.39
N ASN A 86 10.62 1.20 9.29
CA ASN A 86 9.45 2.01 8.98
C ASN A 86 8.18 1.18 8.77
N ILE A 87 7.05 1.74 9.17
CA ILE A 87 5.72 1.20 8.94
C ILE A 87 4.85 2.26 8.23
N LEU A 88 4.18 1.84 7.17
CA LEU A 88 3.08 2.59 6.57
C LEU A 88 1.76 1.90 6.90
N THR A 89 0.73 2.64 7.30
CA THR A 89 -0.65 2.13 7.39
C THR A 89 -1.52 2.73 6.30
N ASP A 90 -2.34 1.88 5.66
CA ASP A 90 -3.40 2.37 4.77
C ASP A 90 -4.52 3.06 5.57
N SER A 91 -5.47 3.69 4.86
CA SER A 91 -6.62 4.36 5.49
C SER A 91 -7.70 3.41 6.02
N GLY A 92 -7.71 2.16 5.58
CA GLY A 92 -8.80 1.20 5.77
C GLY A 92 -9.95 1.34 4.76
N GLY A 93 -9.96 2.38 3.92
CA GLY A 93 -11.04 2.68 2.96
C GLY A 93 -11.24 1.56 1.95
N TYR A 94 -10.16 1.05 1.36
CA TYR A 94 -10.22 -0.05 0.39
C TYR A 94 -10.78 -1.34 0.98
N GLN A 95 -10.41 -1.72 2.22
CA GLN A 95 -10.89 -2.94 2.86
C GLN A 95 -12.39 -2.83 3.21
N VAL A 96 -12.83 -1.66 3.66
CA VAL A 96 -14.27 -1.39 3.84
C VAL A 96 -15.00 -1.51 2.51
N TYR A 97 -14.36 -1.07 1.40
CA TYR A 97 -14.88 -1.25 0.05
C TYR A 97 -14.95 -2.73 -0.37
N SER A 98 -13.86 -3.47 -0.25
CA SER A 98 -13.70 -4.81 -0.85
C SER A 98 -14.29 -5.96 0.00
N LEU A 99 -14.33 -5.81 1.35
CA LEU A 99 -14.72 -6.86 2.28
C LEU A 99 -16.14 -6.72 2.84
N SER A 100 -16.81 -5.59 2.61
CA SER A 100 -18.15 -5.35 3.15
C SER A 100 -19.21 -5.32 2.05
N ASN A 101 -19.97 -6.41 1.91
CA ASN A 101 -21.09 -6.49 0.95
C ASN A 101 -22.24 -5.51 1.26
N ASN A 102 -22.33 -4.97 2.49
CA ASN A 102 -23.39 -4.09 2.98
C ASN A 102 -22.83 -2.80 3.56
N ARG A 103 -22.03 -2.06 2.76
CA ARG A 103 -21.59 -0.73 3.16
C ARG A 103 -22.59 0.34 2.76
N LYS A 104 -22.68 1.38 3.59
CA LYS A 104 -23.39 2.64 3.26
C LYS A 104 -22.41 3.79 3.42
N ILE A 105 -22.23 4.53 2.34
CA ILE A 105 -21.31 5.67 2.25
C ILE A 105 -22.15 6.94 2.23
N ASN A 106 -21.74 7.94 3.00
CA ASN A 106 -22.29 9.30 2.98
C ASN A 106 -21.18 10.32 3.30
N ASN A 107 -21.50 11.59 3.32
CA ASN A 107 -20.53 12.66 3.63
C ASN A 107 -19.87 12.52 5.00
N GLU A 108 -20.55 11.91 5.98
CA GLU A 108 -20.04 11.74 7.34
C GLU A 108 -18.99 10.62 7.42
N GLY A 109 -19.14 9.57 6.62
CA GLY A 109 -18.25 8.40 6.65
C GLY A 109 -18.88 7.16 6.05
N VAL A 110 -18.39 6.00 6.47
CA VAL A 110 -18.79 4.68 5.94
C VAL A 110 -19.29 3.78 7.06
N LYS A 111 -20.56 3.35 6.95
CA LYS A 111 -21.10 2.27 7.78
C LYS A 111 -20.83 0.92 7.09
N PHE A 112 -20.25 -0.02 7.81
CA PHE A 112 -19.95 -1.35 7.31
C PHE A 112 -20.19 -2.43 8.36
N LYS A 113 -20.19 -3.68 7.89
CA LYS A 113 -20.32 -4.87 8.73
C LYS A 113 -18.98 -5.58 8.81
N SER A 114 -18.50 -5.88 10.00
CA SER A 114 -17.28 -6.65 10.23
C SER A 114 -17.39 -8.04 9.58
N HIS A 115 -16.36 -8.43 8.84
CA HIS A 115 -16.27 -9.77 8.26
C HIS A 115 -15.88 -10.84 9.28
N ILE A 116 -15.44 -10.44 10.50
CA ILE A 116 -15.00 -11.36 11.55
C ILE A 116 -16.19 -11.87 12.37
N ASP A 117 -17.02 -10.95 12.87
CA ASP A 117 -18.10 -11.24 13.83
C ASP A 117 -19.46 -10.69 13.41
N GLY A 118 -19.51 -9.97 12.30
CA GLY A 118 -20.75 -9.39 11.77
C GLY A 118 -21.25 -8.14 12.50
N SER A 119 -20.50 -7.57 13.44
CA SER A 119 -20.82 -6.32 14.12
C SER A 119 -20.84 -5.13 13.14
N TYR A 120 -21.63 -4.11 13.46
CA TYR A 120 -21.68 -2.88 12.67
C TYR A 120 -20.71 -1.84 13.21
N HIS A 121 -19.97 -1.24 12.30
CA HIS A 121 -19.02 -0.17 12.55
C HIS A 121 -19.34 1.04 11.69
N PHE A 122 -18.86 2.20 12.13
CA PHE A 122 -18.95 3.44 11.37
C PHE A 122 -17.60 4.14 11.40
N PHE A 123 -16.96 4.29 10.24
CA PHE A 123 -15.70 5.01 10.10
C PHE A 123 -15.94 6.39 9.55
N LYS A 124 -15.53 7.39 10.28
CA LYS A 124 -15.39 8.78 9.81
C LYS A 124 -13.92 9.02 9.41
N PRO A 125 -13.63 10.06 8.64
CA PRO A 125 -12.25 10.49 8.38
C PRO A 125 -11.45 10.72 9.67
N GLU A 126 -12.08 11.30 10.70
CA GLU A 126 -11.47 11.52 12.00
C GLU A 126 -11.12 10.21 12.70
N ASP A 127 -12.01 9.21 12.64
CA ASP A 127 -11.76 7.90 13.24
C ASP A 127 -10.60 7.19 12.58
N ALA A 128 -10.46 7.29 11.25
CA ALA A 128 -9.33 6.72 10.50
C ALA A 128 -7.99 7.33 10.95
N ILE A 129 -7.95 8.63 11.23
CA ILE A 129 -6.76 9.28 11.80
C ILE A 129 -6.51 8.81 13.23
N ASP A 130 -7.52 8.77 14.08
CA ASP A 130 -7.37 8.36 15.49
C ASP A 130 -6.88 6.91 15.62
N ILE A 131 -7.42 6.01 14.79
CA ILE A 131 -6.99 4.61 14.72
C ILE A 131 -5.51 4.53 14.32
N GLN A 132 -5.09 5.23 13.26
CA GLN A 132 -3.70 5.22 12.81
C GLN A 132 -2.76 5.91 13.82
N ARG A 133 -3.24 6.92 14.56
CA ARG A 133 -2.51 7.49 15.71
C ARG A 133 -2.29 6.45 16.80
N SER A 134 -3.30 5.62 17.11
CA SER A 134 -3.17 4.53 18.09
C SER A 134 -2.29 3.39 17.61
N ILE A 135 -2.32 3.08 16.30
CA ILE A 135 -1.42 2.10 15.69
C ILE A 135 0.04 2.56 15.76
N GLY A 136 0.31 3.86 15.49
CA GLY A 136 1.64 4.43 15.62
C GLY A 136 2.59 4.10 14.44
N ALA A 137 2.08 4.00 13.21
CA ALA A 137 2.91 3.90 12.01
C ALA A 137 3.61 5.23 11.69
N ASP A 138 4.74 5.20 10.98
CA ASP A 138 5.48 6.41 10.56
C ASP A 138 4.73 7.18 9.48
N ILE A 139 4.15 6.46 8.52
CA ILE A 139 3.39 7.02 7.42
C ILE A 139 1.94 6.54 7.53
N ILE A 140 1.00 7.47 7.52
CA ILE A 140 -0.43 7.22 7.60
C ILE A 140 -1.16 7.83 6.42
N MET A 141 -2.27 7.20 6.02
CA MET A 141 -3.03 7.62 4.85
C MET A 141 -4.32 8.35 5.22
N ALA A 142 -4.65 9.37 4.46
CA ALA A 142 -5.97 10.00 4.55
C ALA A 142 -7.07 9.02 4.14
N PHE A 143 -8.26 9.15 4.76
CA PHE A 143 -9.41 8.30 4.43
C PHE A 143 -9.97 8.67 3.05
N ASP A 144 -10.20 7.67 2.20
CA ASP A 144 -10.60 7.83 0.82
C ASP A 144 -11.70 6.86 0.40
N GLU A 145 -12.35 7.13 -0.73
CA GLU A 145 -13.25 6.21 -1.40
C GLU A 145 -12.63 5.71 -2.71
N CYS A 146 -12.32 4.40 -2.75
CA CYS A 146 -11.90 3.73 -3.97
C CYS A 146 -13.13 3.32 -4.80
N THR A 147 -13.18 3.74 -6.07
CA THR A 147 -14.26 3.38 -6.99
C THR A 147 -14.02 2.02 -7.64
N PRO A 148 -15.08 1.26 -8.02
CA PRO A 148 -14.93 0.06 -8.84
C PRO A 148 -14.45 0.38 -10.25
N TYR A 149 -13.98 -0.64 -10.96
CA TYR A 149 -13.80 -0.59 -12.40
C TYR A 149 -14.74 -1.63 -13.08
N PRO A 150 -15.46 -1.26 -14.14
CA PRO A 150 -15.65 0.10 -14.66
C PRO A 150 -16.48 0.99 -13.72
N CYS A 151 -16.34 2.32 -13.87
CA CYS A 151 -17.07 3.31 -13.10
C CYS A 151 -17.59 4.41 -14.03
N ASP A 152 -18.86 4.80 -13.86
CA ASP A 152 -19.39 5.93 -14.60
C ASP A 152 -18.82 7.28 -14.11
N LYS A 153 -18.75 8.27 -15.01
CA LYS A 153 -18.12 9.58 -14.74
C LYS A 153 -18.81 10.35 -13.62
N ILE A 154 -20.13 10.21 -13.46
CA ILE A 154 -20.90 10.95 -12.45
C ILE A 154 -20.56 10.42 -11.07
N TYR A 155 -20.54 9.08 -10.91
CA TYR A 155 -20.14 8.45 -9.65
C TYR A 155 -18.67 8.72 -9.33
N ALA A 156 -17.77 8.58 -10.32
CA ALA A 156 -16.36 8.87 -10.15
C ALA A 156 -16.09 10.31 -9.66
N ARG A 157 -16.85 11.29 -10.18
CA ARG A 157 -16.77 12.69 -9.72
C ARG A 157 -17.23 12.83 -8.27
N LYS A 158 -18.38 12.27 -7.91
CA LYS A 158 -18.91 12.32 -6.53
C LYS A 158 -17.96 11.68 -5.53
N SER A 159 -17.38 10.54 -5.88
CA SER A 159 -16.41 9.82 -5.06
C SER A 159 -15.12 10.64 -4.88
N MET A 160 -14.62 11.25 -5.94
CA MET A 160 -13.45 12.13 -5.87
C MET A 160 -13.72 13.34 -4.96
N GLU A 161 -14.85 14.01 -5.11
CA GLU A 161 -15.25 15.17 -4.29
C GLU A 161 -15.42 14.75 -2.81
N LEU A 162 -15.99 13.58 -2.56
CA LEU A 162 -16.10 13.01 -1.22
C LEU A 162 -14.72 12.76 -0.60
N THR A 163 -13.80 12.16 -1.36
CA THR A 163 -12.41 11.94 -0.92
C THR A 163 -11.71 13.26 -0.59
N HIS A 164 -11.91 14.31 -1.38
CA HIS A 164 -11.36 15.63 -1.09
C HIS A 164 -11.91 16.23 0.22
N ASN A 165 -13.23 16.14 0.44
CA ASN A 165 -13.86 16.60 1.67
C ASN A 165 -13.36 15.80 2.89
N TRP A 166 -13.19 14.50 2.74
CA TRP A 166 -12.64 13.65 3.80
C TRP A 166 -11.17 13.94 4.08
N LEU A 167 -10.39 14.25 3.04
CA LEU A 167 -9.00 14.68 3.22
C LEU A 167 -8.90 15.93 4.09
N ASP A 168 -9.72 16.95 3.83
CA ASP A 168 -9.70 18.17 4.64
C ASP A 168 -10.02 17.89 6.11
N ARG A 169 -10.97 17.02 6.38
CA ARG A 169 -11.30 16.56 7.74
C ARG A 169 -10.14 15.78 8.37
N CYS A 170 -9.48 14.90 7.60
CA CYS A 170 -8.29 14.18 8.05
C CYS A 170 -7.17 15.14 8.43
N ILE A 171 -6.88 16.16 7.61
CA ILE A 171 -5.86 17.17 7.87
C ILE A 171 -6.17 17.93 9.18
N VAL A 172 -7.41 18.39 9.36
CA VAL A 172 -7.82 19.08 10.58
C VAL A 172 -7.64 18.16 11.80
N ARG A 173 -8.09 16.91 11.70
CA ARG A 173 -7.96 15.94 12.80
C ARG A 173 -6.50 15.63 13.11
N PHE A 174 -5.68 15.40 12.11
CA PHE A 174 -4.26 15.13 12.26
C PHE A 174 -3.52 16.26 12.98
N ASN A 175 -3.82 17.52 12.61
CA ASN A 175 -3.18 18.70 13.20
C ASN A 175 -3.66 19.03 14.60
N THR A 176 -4.88 18.60 14.97
CA THR A 176 -5.48 18.87 16.29
C THR A 176 -5.28 17.74 17.30
N THR A 177 -4.96 16.54 16.84
CA THR A 177 -4.66 15.39 17.72
C THR A 177 -3.19 15.36 18.11
N LYS A 178 -2.94 15.05 19.38
CA LYS A 178 -1.57 14.83 19.86
C LYS A 178 -1.04 13.49 19.37
N LYS A 179 0.25 13.45 19.05
CA LYS A 179 0.96 12.18 18.82
C LYS A 179 0.93 11.33 20.10
N LYS A 180 0.75 10.02 19.94
CA LYS A 180 0.68 9.08 21.07
C LYS A 180 2.03 8.48 21.43
N TYR A 181 2.97 8.52 20.49
CA TYR A 181 4.33 7.98 20.64
C TYR A 181 5.38 9.08 20.47
N LEU A 182 6.64 8.75 20.73
CA LEU A 182 7.74 9.73 20.66
C LEU A 182 8.08 10.14 19.23
N HIS A 183 7.83 9.25 18.24
CA HIS A 183 8.10 9.51 16.83
C HIS A 183 7.02 10.36 16.16
N ASP A 184 7.40 11.04 15.11
CA ASP A 184 6.50 11.79 14.25
C ASP A 184 5.83 10.88 13.21
N GLN A 185 4.62 11.24 12.81
CA GLN A 185 3.87 10.55 11.76
C GLN A 185 3.63 11.50 10.60
N PHE A 186 3.68 10.98 9.37
CA PHE A 186 3.46 11.74 8.15
C PHE A 186 2.13 11.34 7.51
N LEU A 187 1.24 12.32 7.32
CA LEU A 187 -0.05 12.10 6.64
C LEU A 187 0.13 12.25 5.14
N LEU A 188 -0.23 11.22 4.36
CA LEU A 188 -0.26 11.25 2.91
C LEU A 188 -1.70 11.31 2.39
N PRO A 189 -2.00 12.22 1.44
CA PRO A 189 -3.27 12.29 0.74
C PRO A 189 -3.30 11.32 -0.44
N ILE A 190 -4.50 11.03 -0.96
CA ILE A 190 -4.70 10.06 -2.04
C ILE A 190 -5.41 10.72 -3.23
N VAL A 191 -4.78 10.68 -4.41
CA VAL A 191 -5.40 11.10 -5.68
C VAL A 191 -6.39 10.04 -6.11
N GLN A 192 -7.66 10.42 -6.32
CA GLN A 192 -8.73 9.58 -6.84
C GLN A 192 -9.27 10.16 -8.18
N GLY A 193 -10.27 9.54 -8.81
CA GLY A 193 -10.85 10.02 -10.07
C GLY A 193 -11.12 8.92 -11.09
N SER A 194 -11.08 7.62 -10.64
CA SER A 194 -11.24 6.46 -11.52
C SER A 194 -10.30 6.53 -12.74
N MET A 195 -10.72 6.05 -13.91
CA MET A 195 -9.94 6.11 -15.16
C MET A 195 -10.24 7.40 -15.98
N ASN A 196 -10.79 8.43 -15.34
CA ASN A 196 -11.13 9.68 -16.03
C ASN A 196 -10.01 10.71 -15.88
N LYS A 197 -9.30 11.01 -16.99
CA LYS A 197 -8.14 11.92 -17.01
C LYS A 197 -8.46 13.32 -16.47
N GLU A 198 -9.66 13.87 -16.77
CA GLU A 198 -10.09 15.18 -16.26
C GLU A 198 -10.22 15.17 -14.73
N LEU A 199 -10.86 14.13 -14.17
CA LEU A 199 -11.02 13.99 -12.73
C LEU A 199 -9.68 13.75 -12.04
N ARG A 200 -8.81 12.93 -12.62
CA ARG A 200 -7.44 12.69 -12.11
C ARG A 200 -6.62 13.98 -12.06
N LYS A 201 -6.72 14.82 -13.10
CA LYS A 201 -6.07 16.14 -13.12
C LYS A 201 -6.59 17.03 -11.99
N ILE A 202 -7.91 17.19 -11.87
CA ILE A 202 -8.54 17.97 -10.79
C ILE A 202 -8.09 17.46 -9.42
N SER A 203 -8.09 16.15 -9.24
CA SER A 203 -7.69 15.53 -7.97
C SER A 203 -6.21 15.75 -7.68
N ALA A 204 -5.32 15.54 -8.65
CA ALA A 204 -3.89 15.74 -8.46
C ALA A 204 -3.54 17.20 -8.12
N GLU A 205 -4.17 18.17 -8.79
CA GLU A 205 -4.01 19.60 -8.49
C GLU A 205 -4.51 19.95 -7.09
N TYR A 206 -5.67 19.41 -6.69
CA TYR A 206 -6.23 19.60 -5.35
C TYR A 206 -5.31 19.01 -4.27
N ILE A 207 -4.85 17.78 -4.46
CA ILE A 207 -3.94 17.08 -3.53
C ILE A 207 -2.59 17.84 -3.43
N ALA A 208 -2.00 18.22 -4.55
CA ALA A 208 -0.77 19.00 -4.57
C ALA A 208 -0.88 20.32 -3.80
N SER A 209 -2.05 20.98 -3.86
CA SER A 209 -2.30 22.25 -3.15
C SER A 209 -2.30 22.12 -1.62
N LYS A 210 -2.44 20.90 -1.06
CA LYS A 210 -2.41 20.67 0.40
C LYS A 210 -1.02 20.68 0.98
N ASP A 211 0.00 20.59 0.15
CA ASP A 211 1.42 20.66 0.51
C ASP A 211 1.85 19.66 1.61
N LEU A 212 1.27 18.46 1.61
CA LEU A 212 1.59 17.39 2.56
C LEU A 212 2.94 16.72 2.22
N PRO A 213 3.54 15.95 3.13
CA PRO A 213 4.90 15.40 2.99
C PRO A 213 5.12 14.47 1.79
N GLY A 214 4.06 13.86 1.25
CA GLY A 214 4.08 12.99 0.08
C GLY A 214 2.70 12.87 -0.52
N ASN A 215 2.56 12.14 -1.63
CA ASN A 215 1.29 11.99 -2.33
C ASN A 215 1.08 10.53 -2.77
N ALA A 216 -0.11 10.00 -2.59
CA ALA A 216 -0.46 8.68 -3.10
C ALA A 216 -1.40 8.74 -4.32
N ILE A 217 -1.33 7.70 -5.13
CA ILE A 217 -2.19 7.48 -6.30
C ILE A 217 -3.00 6.22 -6.01
N GLY A 218 -4.28 6.40 -5.70
CA GLY A 218 -5.20 5.30 -5.42
C GLY A 218 -6.15 5.01 -6.58
N GLY A 219 -6.98 3.97 -6.44
CA GLY A 219 -8.02 3.61 -7.40
C GLY A 219 -7.50 3.16 -8.77
N LEU A 220 -6.27 2.64 -8.83
CA LEU A 220 -5.68 1.90 -9.94
C LEU A 220 -5.45 0.45 -9.52
N SER A 221 -5.12 -0.45 -10.46
CA SER A 221 -5.01 -1.90 -10.22
C SER A 221 -6.31 -2.53 -9.67
N VAL A 222 -7.46 -2.02 -10.11
CA VAL A 222 -8.80 -2.49 -9.72
C VAL A 222 -9.52 -3.25 -10.84
N GLY A 223 -8.79 -3.64 -11.90
CA GLY A 223 -9.28 -4.44 -13.03
C GLY A 223 -9.19 -3.76 -14.41
N GLU A 224 -8.65 -2.56 -14.47
CA GLU A 224 -8.37 -1.85 -15.72
C GLU A 224 -7.20 -2.49 -16.50
N PRO A 225 -7.14 -2.30 -17.85
CA PRO A 225 -5.97 -2.61 -18.64
C PRO A 225 -4.71 -1.86 -18.16
N HIS A 226 -3.55 -2.49 -18.27
CA HIS A 226 -2.28 -1.92 -17.79
C HIS A 226 -1.94 -0.60 -18.47
N GLU A 227 -2.25 -0.47 -19.74
CA GLU A 227 -2.02 0.75 -20.53
C GLU A 227 -2.77 1.95 -19.95
N ILE A 228 -4.01 1.74 -19.48
CA ILE A 228 -4.80 2.78 -18.82
C ILE A 228 -4.16 3.19 -17.49
N MET A 229 -3.68 2.21 -16.72
CA MET A 229 -2.94 2.48 -15.48
C MET A 229 -1.73 3.37 -15.77
N TYR A 230 -0.92 3.03 -16.78
CA TYR A 230 0.28 3.79 -17.13
C TYR A 230 -0.06 5.21 -17.58
N GLU A 231 -1.08 5.38 -18.44
CA GLU A 231 -1.54 6.71 -18.86
C GLU A 231 -1.99 7.60 -17.70
N ILE A 232 -2.69 7.02 -16.74
CA ILE A 232 -3.15 7.74 -15.54
C ILE A 232 -1.98 8.05 -14.61
N SER A 233 -1.07 7.09 -14.39
CA SER A 233 0.12 7.30 -13.57
C SER A 233 1.00 8.43 -14.13
N ASP A 234 1.28 8.43 -15.44
CA ASP A 234 2.05 9.46 -16.11
C ASP A 234 1.40 10.85 -15.94
N LEU A 235 0.10 10.94 -16.24
CA LEU A 235 -0.66 12.18 -16.07
C LEU A 235 -0.57 12.71 -14.64
N VAL A 236 -0.79 11.85 -13.63
CA VAL A 236 -0.79 12.27 -12.23
C VAL A 236 0.62 12.65 -11.78
N CYS A 237 1.63 11.86 -12.14
CA CYS A 237 3.03 12.15 -11.83
C CYS A 237 3.52 13.46 -12.46
N SER A 238 3.00 13.85 -13.64
CA SER A 238 3.34 15.13 -14.27
C SER A 238 2.81 16.36 -13.51
N ILE A 239 1.78 16.19 -12.67
CA ILE A 239 1.12 17.25 -11.91
C ILE A 239 1.64 17.32 -10.46
N LEU A 240 1.87 16.16 -9.84
CA LEU A 240 2.32 16.11 -8.45
C LEU A 240 3.72 16.72 -8.26
N PRO A 241 3.98 17.39 -7.12
CA PRO A 241 5.26 18.03 -6.84
C PRO A 241 6.44 17.05 -6.99
N LYS A 242 7.50 17.51 -7.68
CA LYS A 242 8.71 16.70 -7.88
C LYS A 242 9.49 16.44 -6.60
N ASN A 243 9.49 17.39 -5.69
CA ASN A 243 10.21 17.33 -4.41
C ASN A 243 9.48 16.55 -3.31
N LYS A 244 8.48 15.72 -3.68
CA LYS A 244 7.73 14.87 -2.75
C LYS A 244 7.63 13.46 -3.30
N PRO A 245 7.63 12.42 -2.43
CA PRO A 245 7.47 11.04 -2.87
C PRO A 245 6.06 10.78 -3.40
N ARG A 246 5.98 9.89 -4.39
CA ARG A 246 4.75 9.44 -5.05
C ARG A 246 4.57 7.95 -4.81
N TYR A 247 3.47 7.62 -4.18
CA TYR A 247 3.14 6.24 -3.82
C TYR A 247 1.97 5.73 -4.66
N LEU A 248 2.20 4.71 -5.50
CA LEU A 248 1.18 4.02 -6.28
C LEU A 248 0.69 2.80 -5.51
N MET A 249 -0.58 2.84 -5.09
CA MET A 249 -1.17 1.86 -4.17
C MET A 249 -1.60 0.58 -4.89
N GLY A 250 -1.29 -0.58 -4.30
CA GLY A 250 -1.82 -1.89 -4.71
C GLY A 250 -1.22 -2.50 -5.99
N VAL A 251 -0.10 -1.97 -6.47
CA VAL A 251 0.57 -2.44 -7.69
C VAL A 251 1.79 -3.28 -7.37
N GLY A 252 1.88 -4.51 -7.91
CA GLY A 252 2.93 -5.45 -7.50
C GLY A 252 3.35 -6.49 -8.53
N THR A 253 2.96 -6.40 -9.82
CA THR A 253 3.60 -7.23 -10.85
C THR A 253 4.94 -6.61 -11.26
N PRO A 254 6.00 -7.42 -11.54
CA PRO A 254 7.31 -6.89 -11.90
C PRO A 254 7.28 -5.87 -13.04
N LEU A 255 6.54 -6.16 -14.10
CA LEU A 255 6.41 -5.27 -15.25
C LEU A 255 5.77 -3.93 -14.85
N ASN A 256 4.67 -3.98 -14.08
CA ASN A 256 3.97 -2.75 -13.67
C ASN A 256 4.84 -1.89 -12.72
N LEU A 257 5.69 -2.52 -11.90
CA LEU A 257 6.64 -1.78 -11.06
C LEU A 257 7.64 -1.02 -11.93
N ILE A 258 8.31 -1.71 -12.86
CA ILE A 258 9.34 -1.11 -13.73
C ILE A 258 8.75 0.03 -14.58
N GLU A 259 7.59 -0.21 -15.22
CA GLU A 259 6.93 0.81 -16.03
C GLU A 259 6.57 2.05 -15.20
N ASN A 260 5.97 1.88 -14.03
CA ASN A 260 5.59 3.02 -13.19
C ASN A 260 6.78 3.73 -12.54
N ILE A 261 7.89 3.04 -12.26
CA ILE A 261 9.16 3.67 -11.87
C ILE A 261 9.62 4.61 -13.00
N GLY A 262 9.59 4.13 -14.25
CA GLY A 262 9.90 4.95 -15.42
C GLY A 262 9.00 6.18 -15.58
N LEU A 263 7.78 6.15 -15.05
CA LEU A 263 6.82 7.26 -15.02
C LEU A 263 6.98 8.18 -13.78
N GLY A 264 7.92 7.88 -12.89
CA GLY A 264 8.25 8.73 -11.73
C GLY A 264 7.52 8.38 -10.45
N VAL A 265 7.07 7.14 -10.29
CA VAL A 265 6.55 6.60 -9.03
C VAL A 265 7.70 6.10 -8.15
N ASP A 266 7.63 6.37 -6.85
CA ASP A 266 8.68 6.10 -5.89
C ASP A 266 8.38 4.92 -4.96
N MET A 267 7.11 4.68 -4.63
CA MET A 267 6.72 3.70 -3.62
C MET A 267 5.57 2.83 -4.13
N PHE A 268 5.59 1.55 -3.75
CA PHE A 268 4.59 0.55 -4.14
C PHE A 268 4.28 -0.38 -2.98
N ASP A 269 3.08 -0.95 -2.98
CA ASP A 269 2.70 -2.09 -2.15
C ASP A 269 1.86 -3.08 -2.93
N CYS A 270 1.89 -4.32 -2.56
CA CYS A 270 0.89 -5.30 -3.00
C CYS A 270 0.95 -6.57 -2.13
N VAL A 271 -0.21 -7.18 -1.89
CA VAL A 271 -0.28 -8.53 -1.28
C VAL A 271 0.09 -9.64 -2.27
N MET A 272 0.21 -9.32 -3.56
CA MET A 272 0.40 -10.29 -4.63
C MET A 272 1.62 -11.18 -4.44
N PRO A 273 2.83 -10.69 -4.10
CA PRO A 273 3.98 -11.54 -3.95
C PRO A 273 3.73 -12.70 -2.98
N THR A 274 3.38 -12.40 -1.74
CA THR A 274 3.13 -13.42 -0.71
C THR A 274 1.87 -14.25 -0.98
N ARG A 275 0.81 -13.65 -1.53
CA ARG A 275 -0.40 -14.37 -1.93
C ARG A 275 -0.13 -15.38 -3.04
N ASN A 276 0.61 -14.98 -4.06
CA ASN A 276 0.96 -15.83 -5.19
C ASN A 276 1.85 -16.99 -4.74
N ALA A 277 2.87 -16.71 -3.91
CA ALA A 277 3.74 -17.74 -3.35
C ALA A 277 2.96 -18.82 -2.59
N ARG A 278 2.07 -18.43 -1.66
CA ARG A 278 1.19 -19.38 -0.95
C ARG A 278 0.28 -20.20 -1.87
N ASN A 279 0.07 -19.76 -3.10
CA ASN A 279 -0.67 -20.49 -4.14
C ASN A 279 0.25 -21.21 -5.14
N GLY A 280 1.58 -21.19 -4.90
CA GLY A 280 2.58 -21.87 -5.73
C GLY A 280 2.91 -21.15 -7.03
N MET A 281 2.64 -19.86 -7.14
CA MET A 281 2.96 -19.04 -8.31
C MET A 281 4.16 -18.14 -8.02
N LEU A 282 5.20 -18.24 -8.84
CA LEU A 282 6.46 -17.51 -8.71
C LEU A 282 6.72 -16.67 -9.96
N PHE A 283 7.29 -15.48 -9.78
CA PHE A 283 7.87 -14.71 -10.85
C PHE A 283 9.38 -15.02 -10.95
N THR A 284 9.85 -15.36 -12.14
CA THR A 284 11.27 -15.65 -12.41
C THR A 284 11.76 -14.85 -13.60
N SER A 285 13.07 -14.81 -13.82
CA SER A 285 13.69 -14.16 -15.00
C SER A 285 13.20 -14.75 -16.33
N GLU A 286 12.74 -16.00 -16.33
CA GLU A 286 12.20 -16.69 -17.51
C GLU A 286 10.67 -16.63 -17.62
N GLY A 287 9.99 -15.94 -16.69
CA GLY A 287 8.55 -15.78 -16.68
C GLY A 287 7.89 -16.33 -15.42
N ILE A 288 6.59 -16.68 -15.55
CA ILE A 288 5.79 -17.15 -14.40
C ILE A 288 5.87 -18.68 -14.30
N ILE A 289 6.28 -19.16 -13.13
CA ILE A 289 6.24 -20.58 -12.75
C ILE A 289 5.07 -20.83 -11.80
N ASN A 290 4.30 -21.89 -12.06
CA ASN A 290 3.40 -22.47 -11.06
C ASN A 290 3.97 -23.83 -10.66
N ILE A 291 4.52 -23.92 -9.42
CA ILE A 291 5.18 -25.11 -8.90
C ILE A 291 4.26 -26.33 -8.80
N LYS A 292 2.91 -26.14 -8.73
CA LYS A 292 1.91 -27.21 -8.74
C LYS A 292 1.76 -27.87 -10.12
N ASN A 293 2.41 -27.32 -11.14
CA ASN A 293 2.29 -27.85 -12.49
C ASN A 293 3.06 -29.17 -12.61
N LYS A 294 2.39 -30.23 -13.13
CA LYS A 294 2.93 -31.58 -13.27
C LYS A 294 4.28 -31.64 -14.02
N LYS A 295 4.57 -30.68 -14.89
CA LYS A 295 5.85 -30.62 -15.62
C LYS A 295 7.07 -30.47 -14.69
N TRP A 296 6.90 -29.92 -13.48
CA TRP A 296 7.98 -29.69 -12.51
C TRP A 296 8.22 -30.88 -11.57
N LYS A 297 7.36 -31.95 -11.61
CA LYS A 297 7.41 -33.05 -10.65
C LYS A 297 8.79 -33.73 -10.50
N ASN A 298 9.58 -33.75 -11.55
CA ASN A 298 10.90 -34.39 -11.58
C ASN A 298 12.00 -33.38 -11.94
N ASP A 299 11.73 -32.11 -11.83
CA ASP A 299 12.69 -31.04 -12.05
C ASP A 299 13.39 -30.70 -10.73
N HIS A 300 14.69 -30.94 -10.66
CA HIS A 300 15.56 -30.65 -9.52
C HIS A 300 16.50 -29.47 -9.82
N SER A 301 16.25 -28.73 -10.87
CA SER A 301 17.02 -27.54 -11.23
C SER A 301 16.71 -26.37 -10.28
N ILE A 302 17.60 -25.39 -10.27
CA ILE A 302 17.40 -24.13 -9.55
C ILE A 302 16.20 -23.40 -10.17
N ILE A 303 15.31 -22.86 -9.34
CA ILE A 303 14.08 -22.19 -9.77
C ILE A 303 14.35 -20.98 -10.66
N ASP A 304 15.39 -20.21 -10.34
CA ASP A 304 15.84 -19.08 -11.15
C ASP A 304 17.37 -18.98 -11.16
N PHE A 305 18.01 -19.24 -12.30
CA PHE A 305 19.46 -19.16 -12.46
C PHE A 305 20.01 -17.74 -12.41
N ASN A 306 19.18 -16.75 -12.71
CA ASN A 306 19.53 -15.34 -12.71
C ASN A 306 19.03 -14.61 -11.45
N GLY A 307 18.84 -15.34 -10.35
CA GLY A 307 18.25 -14.87 -9.08
C GLY A 307 18.95 -13.69 -8.39
N ASN A 308 19.89 -13.02 -9.05
CA ASN A 308 20.36 -11.68 -8.71
C ASN A 308 19.56 -10.60 -9.46
N THR A 309 18.33 -10.89 -9.82
CA THR A 309 17.51 -9.91 -10.49
C THR A 309 17.14 -8.80 -9.53
N PHE A 310 17.11 -7.60 -10.07
CA PHE A 310 16.62 -6.32 -9.62
C PHE A 310 15.27 -6.36 -8.85
N VAL A 311 14.60 -7.47 -8.86
CA VAL A 311 13.40 -7.73 -8.11
C VAL A 311 13.81 -8.24 -6.74
N ASP A 312 14.30 -7.34 -6.04
CA ASP A 312 14.49 -7.20 -4.62
C ASP A 312 14.00 -8.35 -3.71
N SER A 313 14.56 -8.40 -2.55
CA SER A 313 14.21 -9.20 -1.38
C SER A 313 12.72 -9.46 -1.16
N SER A 314 11.82 -8.56 -1.60
CA SER A 314 10.37 -8.75 -1.56
C SER A 314 9.88 -9.96 -2.37
N TYR A 315 10.56 -10.30 -3.46
CA TYR A 315 10.27 -11.50 -4.25
C TYR A 315 11.01 -12.75 -3.76
N THR A 316 12.05 -12.59 -2.96
CA THR A 316 12.67 -13.70 -2.22
C THR A 316 11.67 -14.30 -1.22
N CYS A 317 10.76 -13.50 -0.68
CA CYS A 317 9.60 -13.96 0.08
C CYS A 317 8.76 -15.02 -0.67
N LEU A 318 8.70 -14.96 -1.99
CA LEU A 318 7.95 -15.91 -2.80
C LEU A 318 8.51 -17.32 -2.70
N LEU A 319 9.83 -17.47 -2.66
CA LEU A 319 10.50 -18.76 -2.51
C LEU A 319 10.23 -19.38 -1.13
N TYR A 320 10.40 -18.60 -0.06
CA TYR A 320 10.15 -19.08 1.31
C TYR A 320 8.70 -19.47 1.56
N THR A 321 7.73 -18.75 1.00
CA THR A 321 6.31 -19.03 1.23
C THR A 321 5.77 -20.15 0.36
N SER A 322 6.44 -20.54 -0.74
CA SER A 322 6.05 -21.69 -1.55
C SER A 322 6.34 -23.01 -0.83
N ASP A 323 7.46 -23.11 -0.12
CA ASP A 323 7.81 -24.30 0.66
C ASP A 323 6.87 -24.51 1.85
N ALA A 324 6.45 -23.42 2.52
CA ALA A 324 5.47 -23.48 3.61
C ALA A 324 4.05 -23.85 3.17
N ALA A 325 3.69 -23.66 1.88
CA ALA A 325 2.40 -24.04 1.36
C ALA A 325 2.27 -25.55 1.11
N ASP A 326 3.38 -26.26 0.90
CA ASP A 326 3.37 -27.72 0.70
C ASP A 326 3.28 -28.49 2.03
N GLU A 327 3.79 -27.95 3.13
CA GLU A 327 3.64 -28.54 4.47
C GLU A 327 2.22 -28.45 5.03
N ALA A 328 1.44 -27.45 4.60
CA ALA A 328 0.06 -27.26 5.06
C ALA A 328 -0.96 -28.09 4.27
N SER A 329 -0.56 -28.81 3.22
CA SER A 329 -1.40 -29.67 2.40
C SER A 329 -1.13 -31.17 2.58
N SER A 330 -0.24 -31.54 3.49
CA SER A 330 -0.01 -32.90 3.98
C SER A 330 -0.65 -33.07 5.38
#